data_b5aa5db293dc32b5434d642da7a751a6
#
_entry.id   b5aa5db293dc32b5434d642da7a751a6
#
_cell.length_a   1.000
_cell.length_b   1.000
_cell.length_c   1.000
_cell.angle_alpha   90.00
_cell.angle_beta   90.00
_cell.angle_gamma   90.00
#
_symmetry.space_group_name_H-M   'P 1'
#
loop_
_entity.id
_entity.type
_entity.pdbx_description
1 polymer ?
#
loop_
_entity_poly.entity_id
_entity_poly.type
_entity_poly.pdbx_seq_one_letter_code
_entity_poly.pdbx_strand_id
1 'polypeptide(L)'
;MSTAAIIPAAGLGLRLGGETPKAFREVGGESLLVHAVRGLRAATAADLTCFVVAVPPGTEDAVHKELEPYAGAARLLVVPGGAERADSVRAALDLVPADGIDCILVHDAARAFVPAAVVERVVEAVRGGAAAVVPAVPVTDTIKQVSGAGEVVDTPDRSTLVAVQTPQGFDPAVLRRAHAAGGAGATDDAMLCERLGVTVLTVEGSEDAFKVTRPRDLLLAEALLADRRLT
;
A
#
# COMPACT_ATOMS: atom_id res chain seq x y z
N MET A 1 19.58 -10.51 1.03
CA MET A 1 18.34 -10.12 0.30
C MET A 1 17.48 -9.38 1.29
N SER A 2 17.16 -8.11 1.04
CA SER A 2 16.41 -7.30 2.01
C SER A 2 15.30 -6.52 1.32
N THR A 3 14.19 -6.32 2.02
CA THR A 3 13.03 -5.59 1.53
C THR A 3 12.92 -4.23 2.21
N ALA A 4 12.59 -3.18 1.44
CA ALA A 4 12.15 -1.90 1.96
C ALA A 4 10.64 -1.72 1.76
N ALA A 5 9.96 -1.08 2.70
CA ALA A 5 8.55 -0.73 2.57
C ALA A 5 8.36 0.79 2.59
N ILE A 6 7.65 1.30 1.60
CA ILE A 6 7.21 2.69 1.50
C ILE A 6 5.72 2.75 1.86
N ILE A 7 5.35 3.65 2.78
CA ILE A 7 3.97 3.83 3.21
C ILE A 7 3.56 5.30 2.99
N PRO A 8 2.86 5.64 1.89
CA PRO A 8 2.29 6.97 1.69
C PRO A 8 1.11 7.19 2.63
N ALA A 9 1.28 8.06 3.63
CA ALA A 9 0.32 8.36 4.69
C ALA A 9 -0.06 9.85 4.78
N ALA A 10 0.40 10.70 3.83
CA ALA A 10 0.17 12.14 3.84
C ALA A 10 -1.24 12.58 3.42
N GLY A 11 -2.03 11.68 2.84
CA GLY A 11 -3.35 12.01 2.30
C GLY A 11 -4.39 12.32 3.38
N LEU A 12 -5.14 13.42 3.21
CA LEU A 12 -6.17 13.86 4.15
C LEU A 12 -7.36 12.91 4.27
N GLY A 13 -7.63 12.09 3.24
CA GLY A 13 -8.70 11.09 3.29
C GLY A 13 -10.11 11.67 3.43
N LEU A 14 -10.43 12.75 2.73
CA LEU A 14 -11.67 13.53 2.82
C LEU A 14 -12.96 12.69 2.80
N ARG A 15 -12.96 11.56 2.09
CA ARG A 15 -14.12 10.65 1.99
C ARG A 15 -14.49 9.93 3.30
N LEU A 16 -13.56 9.88 4.26
CA LEU A 16 -13.80 9.26 5.57
C LEU A 16 -14.49 10.23 6.55
N GLY A 17 -14.48 11.55 6.23
CA GLY A 17 -15.00 12.62 7.07
C GLY A 17 -14.10 12.94 8.26
N GLY A 18 -14.38 14.06 8.94
CA GLY A 18 -13.63 14.53 10.12
C GLY A 18 -12.30 15.19 9.79
N GLU A 19 -11.64 15.74 10.82
CA GLU A 19 -10.42 16.53 10.72
C GLU A 19 -9.14 15.68 10.75
N THR A 20 -9.20 14.47 11.34
CA THR A 20 -8.05 13.58 11.45
C THR A 20 -7.73 12.95 10.10
N PRO A 21 -6.49 13.06 9.58
CA PRO A 21 -6.08 12.43 8.35
C PRO A 21 -6.27 10.91 8.43
N LYS A 22 -6.60 10.29 7.31
CA LYS A 22 -7.08 8.90 7.23
C LYS A 22 -6.14 7.88 7.89
N ALA A 23 -4.83 8.01 7.69
CA ALA A 23 -3.83 7.08 8.23
C ALA A 23 -3.78 7.06 9.76
N PHE A 24 -4.22 8.15 10.40
CA PHE A 24 -4.24 8.33 11.86
C PHE A 24 -5.61 8.06 12.50
N ARG A 25 -6.59 7.58 11.73
CA ARG A 25 -7.84 7.07 12.31
C ARG A 25 -7.58 5.80 13.08
N GLU A 26 -8.19 5.70 14.25
CA GLU A 26 -7.97 4.59 15.18
C GLU A 26 -8.96 3.44 14.93
N VAL A 27 -8.46 2.23 15.12
CA VAL A 27 -9.20 0.97 15.22
C VAL A 27 -8.61 0.21 16.39
N GLY A 28 -9.44 -0.15 17.38
CA GLY A 28 -8.98 -0.81 18.59
C GLY A 28 -8.00 0.02 19.43
N GLY A 29 -8.02 1.36 19.31
CA GLY A 29 -7.16 2.28 20.05
C GLY A 29 -5.77 2.50 19.44
N GLU A 30 -5.52 2.02 18.22
CA GLU A 30 -4.27 2.23 17.47
C GLU A 30 -4.57 2.77 16.08
N SER A 31 -3.68 3.60 15.51
CA SER A 31 -3.87 4.16 14.19
C SER A 31 -3.84 3.10 13.09
N LEU A 32 -4.55 3.35 11.97
CA LEU A 32 -4.47 2.49 10.78
C LEU A 32 -3.02 2.33 10.30
N LEU A 33 -2.20 3.35 10.47
CA LEU A 33 -0.79 3.34 10.12
C LEU A 33 0.00 2.34 10.99
N VAL A 34 -0.24 2.31 12.30
CA VAL A 34 0.35 1.32 13.22
C VAL A 34 -0.03 -0.10 12.80
N HIS A 35 -1.31 -0.34 12.53
CA HIS A 35 -1.78 -1.65 12.07
C HIS A 35 -1.11 -2.05 10.74
N ALA A 36 -0.95 -1.13 9.78
CA ALA A 36 -0.29 -1.40 8.51
C ALA A 36 1.19 -1.79 8.70
N VAL A 37 1.94 -1.04 9.53
CA VAL A 37 3.34 -1.38 9.85
C VAL A 37 3.44 -2.74 10.51
N ARG A 38 2.55 -3.04 11.48
CA ARG A 38 2.49 -4.33 12.17
C ARG A 38 2.18 -5.48 11.20
N GLY A 39 1.21 -5.29 10.29
CA GLY A 39 0.86 -6.29 9.27
C GLY A 39 2.03 -6.61 8.33
N LEU A 40 2.74 -5.59 7.86
CA LEU A 40 3.95 -5.79 7.06
C LEU A 40 5.05 -6.50 7.85
N ARG A 41 5.26 -6.13 9.11
CA ARG A 41 6.27 -6.75 10.00
C ARG A 41 5.98 -8.21 10.32
N ALA A 42 4.72 -8.63 10.32
CA ALA A 42 4.33 -10.02 10.56
C ALA A 42 4.82 -10.98 9.46
N ALA A 43 5.12 -10.46 8.26
CA ALA A 43 5.68 -11.22 7.14
C ALA A 43 7.19 -11.43 7.33
N THR A 44 7.57 -12.38 8.16
CA THR A 44 8.98 -12.61 8.55
C THR A 44 9.86 -13.04 7.38
N ALA A 45 9.32 -13.80 6.42
CA ALA A 45 10.02 -14.24 5.21
C ALA A 45 10.30 -13.08 4.23
N ALA A 46 9.61 -11.94 4.37
CA ALA A 46 9.85 -10.76 3.55
C ALA A 46 11.18 -10.05 3.87
N ASP A 47 11.79 -10.30 5.04
CA ASP A 47 13.04 -9.67 5.50
C ASP A 47 13.01 -8.14 5.37
N LEU A 48 12.01 -7.51 6.02
CA LEU A 48 11.83 -6.07 6.02
C LEU A 48 12.88 -5.39 6.91
N THR A 49 13.80 -4.67 6.28
CA THR A 49 14.93 -3.99 6.94
C THR A 49 14.81 -2.48 6.97
N CYS A 50 13.89 -1.90 6.17
CA CYS A 50 13.68 -0.47 6.08
C CYS A 50 12.19 -0.14 5.89
N PHE A 51 11.70 0.81 6.68
CA PHE A 51 10.41 1.49 6.48
C PHE A 51 10.66 2.96 6.17
N VAL A 52 10.02 3.47 5.11
CA VAL A 52 9.97 4.91 4.82
C VAL A 52 8.51 5.32 4.76
N VAL A 53 8.10 6.18 5.69
CA VAL A 53 6.70 6.62 5.84
C VAL A 53 6.58 8.08 5.45
N ALA A 54 5.78 8.38 4.44
CA ALA A 54 5.53 9.75 4.01
C ALA A 54 4.25 10.28 4.66
N VAL A 55 4.36 11.32 5.48
CA VAL A 55 3.30 11.85 6.35
C VAL A 55 2.98 13.32 6.05
N PRO A 56 1.88 13.89 6.58
CA PRO A 56 1.63 15.31 6.45
C PRO A 56 2.81 16.14 7.01
N PRO A 57 3.27 17.19 6.29
CA PRO A 57 4.37 18.02 6.76
C PRO A 57 4.17 18.55 8.18
N GLY A 58 5.22 18.47 9.00
CA GLY A 58 5.21 18.89 10.41
C GLY A 58 4.72 17.83 11.40
N THR A 59 4.41 16.60 10.95
CA THR A 59 4.01 15.49 11.84
C THR A 59 5.09 14.41 11.97
N GLU A 60 6.24 14.59 11.34
CA GLU A 60 7.28 13.57 11.16
C GLU A 60 7.78 13.01 12.50
N ASP A 61 8.15 13.89 13.45
CA ASP A 61 8.68 13.47 14.74
C ASP A 61 7.63 12.74 15.59
N ALA A 62 6.38 13.19 15.54
CA ALA A 62 5.28 12.56 16.26
C ALA A 62 5.01 11.16 15.72
N VAL A 63 4.99 11.01 14.40
CA VAL A 63 4.76 9.72 13.75
C VAL A 63 5.96 8.79 13.92
N HIS A 64 7.19 9.32 13.86
CA HIS A 64 8.37 8.51 14.16
C HIS A 64 8.28 7.90 15.56
N LYS A 65 7.98 8.71 16.58
CA LYS A 65 7.81 8.26 17.97
C LYS A 65 6.67 7.23 18.12
N GLU A 66 5.56 7.41 17.39
CA GLU A 66 4.42 6.48 17.41
C GLU A 66 4.82 5.12 16.82
N LEU A 67 5.57 5.11 15.70
CA LEU A 67 5.87 3.89 14.95
C LEU A 67 7.12 3.14 15.43
N GLU A 68 8.05 3.81 16.12
CA GLU A 68 9.32 3.22 16.58
C GLU A 68 9.14 1.86 17.31
N PRO A 69 8.16 1.70 18.24
CA PRO A 69 7.94 0.42 18.91
C PRO A 69 7.53 -0.72 17.97
N TYR A 70 6.98 -0.41 16.81
CA TYR A 70 6.44 -1.38 15.84
C TYR A 70 7.40 -1.69 14.69
N ALA A 71 8.41 -0.85 14.45
CA ALA A 71 9.40 -1.06 13.39
C ALA A 71 10.36 -2.23 13.70
N GLY A 72 10.53 -2.61 14.97
CA GLY A 72 11.44 -3.66 15.40
C GLY A 72 12.90 -3.29 15.08
N ALA A 73 13.65 -4.22 14.47
CA ALA A 73 15.05 -3.97 14.07
C ALA A 73 15.17 -3.24 12.71
N ALA A 74 14.06 -3.00 12.00
CA ALA A 74 14.11 -2.30 10.73
C ALA A 74 14.39 -0.80 10.94
N ARG A 75 15.15 -0.21 10.03
CA ARG A 75 15.36 1.25 10.00
C ARG A 75 14.04 1.94 9.69
N LEU A 76 13.61 2.87 10.56
CA LEU A 76 12.43 3.70 10.35
C LEU A 76 12.84 5.11 9.93
N LEU A 77 12.32 5.56 8.80
CA LEU A 77 12.46 6.92 8.29
C LEU A 77 11.06 7.52 8.10
N VAL A 78 10.85 8.72 8.58
CA VAL A 78 9.59 9.45 8.39
C VAL A 78 9.90 10.75 7.67
N VAL A 79 9.14 11.05 6.61
CA VAL A 79 9.42 12.19 5.72
C VAL A 79 8.13 12.93 5.40
N PRO A 80 8.23 14.23 5.06
CA PRO A 80 7.06 14.95 4.58
C PRO A 80 6.60 14.38 3.23
N GLY A 81 5.32 14.13 3.09
CA GLY A 81 4.69 13.74 1.83
C GLY A 81 4.47 14.92 0.89
N GLY A 82 4.23 14.62 -0.37
CA GLY A 82 3.93 15.61 -1.41
C GLY A 82 2.43 15.89 -1.57
N ALA A 83 2.10 16.69 -2.58
CA ALA A 83 0.73 17.08 -2.90
C ALA A 83 -0.13 15.89 -3.36
N GLU A 84 0.47 14.98 -4.10
CA GLU A 84 -0.17 13.76 -4.59
C GLU A 84 0.47 12.51 -3.96
N ARG A 85 -0.24 11.37 -4.09
CA ARG A 85 0.26 10.07 -3.61
C ARG A 85 1.61 9.71 -4.26
N ALA A 86 1.72 9.93 -5.57
CA ALA A 86 2.95 9.66 -6.31
C ALA A 86 4.14 10.52 -5.83
N ASP A 87 3.89 11.78 -5.47
CA ASP A 87 4.94 12.65 -4.91
C ASP A 87 5.42 12.15 -3.54
N SER A 88 4.47 11.68 -2.71
CA SER A 88 4.79 11.10 -1.40
C SER A 88 5.63 9.82 -1.54
N VAL A 89 5.29 8.95 -2.51
CA VAL A 89 6.07 7.74 -2.79
C VAL A 89 7.45 8.11 -3.33
N ARG A 90 7.57 9.10 -4.24
CA ARG A 90 8.86 9.55 -4.77
C ARG A 90 9.77 10.10 -3.68
N ALA A 91 9.26 10.97 -2.80
CA ALA A 91 10.03 11.51 -1.68
C ALA A 91 10.54 10.40 -0.74
N ALA A 92 9.72 9.38 -0.49
CA ALA A 92 10.11 8.22 0.31
C ALA A 92 11.14 7.34 -0.42
N LEU A 93 10.97 7.14 -1.72
CA LEU A 93 11.84 6.31 -2.56
C LEU A 93 13.28 6.83 -2.60
N ASP A 94 13.48 8.16 -2.55
CA ASP A 94 14.79 8.80 -2.53
C ASP A 94 15.59 8.45 -1.26
N LEU A 95 14.93 8.01 -0.18
CA LEU A 95 15.55 7.63 1.08
C LEU A 95 15.73 6.13 1.27
N VAL A 96 15.15 5.31 0.39
CA VAL A 96 15.41 3.87 0.39
C VAL A 96 16.88 3.64 0.00
N PRO A 97 17.65 2.86 0.78
CA PRO A 97 19.04 2.54 0.43
C PRO A 97 19.17 2.04 -1.00
N ALA A 98 20.21 2.51 -1.69
CA ALA A 98 20.49 2.07 -3.06
C ALA A 98 21.00 0.63 -3.10
N ASP A 99 21.78 0.24 -2.07
CA ASP A 99 22.43 -1.06 -1.99
C ASP A 99 21.72 -1.96 -0.97
N GLY A 100 21.74 -3.25 -1.24
CA GLY A 100 21.25 -4.29 -0.32
C GLY A 100 19.73 -4.53 -0.34
N ILE A 101 18.96 -3.69 -1.03
CA ILE A 101 17.50 -3.86 -1.20
C ILE A 101 17.24 -4.55 -2.54
N ASP A 102 16.57 -5.69 -2.50
CA ASP A 102 16.18 -6.47 -3.69
C ASP A 102 14.67 -6.40 -4.00
N CYS A 103 13.88 -5.88 -3.08
CA CYS A 103 12.45 -5.65 -3.27
C CYS A 103 12.02 -4.35 -2.57
N ILE A 104 11.23 -3.52 -3.25
CA ILE A 104 10.54 -2.38 -2.64
C ILE A 104 9.04 -2.65 -2.64
N LEU A 105 8.43 -2.58 -1.47
CA LEU A 105 6.99 -2.62 -1.29
C LEU A 105 6.42 -1.21 -1.19
N VAL A 106 5.34 -0.92 -1.89
CA VAL A 106 4.54 0.30 -1.67
C VAL A 106 3.19 -0.12 -1.10
N HIS A 107 2.88 0.35 0.12
CA HIS A 107 1.71 -0.10 0.86
C HIS A 107 0.85 1.06 1.35
N ASP A 108 -0.44 1.02 1.04
CA ASP A 108 -1.41 2.01 1.52
C ASP A 108 -1.68 1.81 3.04
N ALA A 109 -1.41 2.80 3.88
CA ALA A 109 -1.73 2.79 5.31
C ALA A 109 -3.21 2.43 5.61
N ALA A 110 -4.09 2.71 4.65
CA ALA A 110 -5.50 2.40 4.74
C ALA A 110 -5.88 0.92 4.55
N ARG A 111 -4.92 0.05 4.22
CA ARG A 111 -5.07 -1.41 4.20
C ARG A 111 -4.41 -2.01 5.44
N ALA A 112 -4.89 -1.59 6.59
CA ALA A 112 -4.31 -1.84 7.90
C ALA A 112 -4.14 -3.32 8.27
N PHE A 113 -4.91 -4.23 7.65
CA PHE A 113 -5.01 -5.62 8.07
C PHE A 113 -4.51 -6.61 7.01
N VAL A 114 -3.51 -6.22 6.22
CA VAL A 114 -2.91 -7.12 5.24
C VAL A 114 -2.34 -8.37 5.95
N PRO A 115 -2.71 -9.60 5.54
CA PRO A 115 -2.11 -10.81 6.07
C PRO A 115 -0.64 -10.96 5.64
N ALA A 116 0.19 -11.52 6.53
CA ALA A 116 1.61 -11.80 6.25
C ALA A 116 1.81 -12.60 4.95
N ALA A 117 1.00 -13.61 4.72
CA ALA A 117 1.07 -14.46 3.52
C ALA A 117 0.89 -13.67 2.20
N VAL A 118 0.11 -12.57 2.19
CA VAL A 118 -0.01 -11.71 1.00
C VAL A 118 1.30 -10.96 0.75
N VAL A 119 1.91 -10.42 1.81
CA VAL A 119 3.20 -9.71 1.74
C VAL A 119 4.29 -10.65 1.23
N GLU A 120 4.35 -11.86 1.78
CA GLU A 120 5.35 -12.87 1.43
C GLU A 120 5.22 -13.32 -0.03
N ARG A 121 4.00 -13.57 -0.53
CA ARG A 121 3.77 -13.90 -1.96
C ARG A 121 4.25 -12.80 -2.90
N VAL A 122 4.01 -11.53 -2.54
CA VAL A 122 4.47 -10.40 -3.35
C VAL A 122 6.01 -10.36 -3.39
N VAL A 123 6.67 -10.48 -2.24
CA VAL A 123 8.14 -10.46 -2.16
C VAL A 123 8.76 -11.64 -2.88
N GLU A 124 8.19 -12.85 -2.71
CA GLU A 124 8.65 -14.06 -3.39
C GLU A 124 8.57 -13.92 -4.91
N ALA A 125 7.46 -13.38 -5.44
CA ALA A 125 7.30 -13.18 -6.88
C ALA A 125 8.31 -12.16 -7.44
N VAL A 126 8.61 -11.06 -6.72
CA VAL A 126 9.65 -10.10 -7.10
C VAL A 126 11.03 -10.77 -7.08
N ARG A 127 11.37 -11.50 -6.03
CA ARG A 127 12.63 -12.25 -5.90
C ARG A 127 12.74 -13.38 -6.94
N GLY A 128 11.60 -13.89 -7.41
CA GLY A 128 11.50 -14.84 -8.53
C GLY A 128 11.73 -14.21 -9.90
N GLY A 129 11.98 -12.90 -9.98
CA GLY A 129 12.31 -12.17 -11.21
C GLY A 129 11.18 -11.32 -11.80
N ALA A 130 10.03 -11.21 -11.14
CA ALA A 130 8.99 -10.29 -11.57
C ALA A 130 9.38 -8.83 -11.28
N ALA A 131 9.31 -7.97 -12.30
CA ALA A 131 9.70 -6.57 -12.19
C ALA A 131 8.68 -5.72 -11.40
N ALA A 132 7.40 -6.09 -11.46
CA ALA A 132 6.30 -5.46 -10.72
C ALA A 132 5.23 -6.50 -10.40
N VAL A 133 4.72 -6.49 -9.16
CA VAL A 133 3.75 -7.48 -8.64
C VAL A 133 2.68 -6.76 -7.84
N VAL A 134 1.42 -7.13 -8.06
CA VAL A 134 0.29 -6.60 -7.29
C VAL A 134 -0.55 -7.74 -6.73
N PRO A 135 -0.92 -7.72 -5.45
CA PRO A 135 -1.92 -8.63 -4.93
C PRO A 135 -3.31 -8.20 -5.41
N ALA A 136 -4.15 -9.16 -5.73
CA ALA A 136 -5.47 -8.88 -6.25
C ALA A 136 -6.50 -9.91 -5.79
N VAL A 137 -7.76 -9.49 -5.74
CA VAL A 137 -8.91 -10.36 -5.47
C VAL A 137 -9.88 -10.32 -6.67
N PRO A 138 -10.65 -11.40 -6.92
CA PRO A 138 -11.67 -11.41 -7.97
C PRO A 138 -12.71 -10.30 -7.77
N VAL A 139 -13.26 -9.80 -8.86
CA VAL A 139 -14.41 -8.88 -8.82
C VAL A 139 -15.70 -9.70 -8.71
N THR A 140 -16.45 -9.49 -7.64
CA THR A 140 -17.69 -10.22 -7.35
C THR A 140 -18.91 -9.63 -8.05
N ASP A 141 -18.97 -8.29 -8.18
CA ASP A 141 -20.10 -7.60 -8.79
C ASP A 141 -19.98 -7.52 -10.31
N THR A 142 -21.10 -7.32 -11.00
CA THR A 142 -21.11 -6.98 -12.42
C THR A 142 -20.60 -5.55 -12.61
N ILE A 143 -19.52 -5.38 -13.36
CA ILE A 143 -18.96 -4.08 -13.69
C ILE A 143 -19.60 -3.52 -14.96
N LYS A 144 -19.97 -2.25 -14.93
CA LYS A 144 -20.47 -1.49 -16.08
C LYS A 144 -19.52 -0.33 -16.36
N GLN A 145 -19.09 -0.20 -17.59
CA GLN A 145 -18.49 1.03 -18.06
C GLN A 145 -19.61 1.99 -18.45
N VAL A 146 -19.50 3.25 -17.99
CA VAL A 146 -20.52 4.28 -18.26
C VAL A 146 -19.94 5.49 -18.95
N SER A 147 -20.76 6.17 -19.77
CA SER A 147 -20.45 7.45 -20.36
C SER A 147 -20.51 8.58 -19.32
N GLY A 148 -20.06 9.78 -19.68
CA GLY A 148 -20.21 10.99 -18.85
C GLY A 148 -21.67 11.36 -18.55
N ALA A 149 -22.63 10.87 -19.34
CA ALA A 149 -24.08 11.02 -19.14
C ALA A 149 -24.70 9.95 -18.24
N GLY A 150 -23.90 8.97 -17.78
CA GLY A 150 -24.37 7.87 -16.94
C GLY A 150 -24.97 6.68 -17.70
N GLU A 151 -24.89 6.68 -19.05
CA GLU A 151 -25.37 5.58 -19.88
C GLU A 151 -24.38 4.41 -19.86
N VAL A 152 -24.86 3.18 -19.79
CA VAL A 152 -24.02 1.99 -19.88
C VAL A 152 -23.51 1.85 -21.32
N VAL A 153 -22.19 1.84 -21.50
CA VAL A 153 -21.53 1.71 -22.82
C VAL A 153 -20.89 0.32 -23.00
N ASP A 154 -20.53 -0.35 -21.92
CA ASP A 154 -19.95 -1.70 -21.96
C ASP A 154 -20.20 -2.47 -20.67
N THR A 155 -20.08 -3.80 -20.76
CA THR A 155 -20.12 -4.72 -19.61
C THR A 155 -18.93 -5.67 -19.74
N PRO A 156 -17.75 -5.29 -19.20
CA PRO A 156 -16.57 -6.14 -19.27
C PRO A 156 -16.81 -7.52 -18.64
N ASP A 157 -16.20 -8.55 -19.20
CA ASP A 157 -16.20 -9.88 -18.61
C ASP A 157 -15.45 -9.86 -17.26
N ARG A 158 -16.19 -9.98 -16.15
CA ARG A 158 -15.62 -9.94 -14.81
C ARG A 158 -14.59 -11.04 -14.54
N SER A 159 -14.59 -12.13 -15.29
CA SER A 159 -13.59 -13.20 -15.15
C SER A 159 -12.18 -12.73 -15.53
N THR A 160 -12.07 -11.65 -16.30
CA THR A 160 -10.82 -11.00 -16.69
C THR A 160 -10.44 -9.81 -15.81
N LEU A 161 -11.28 -9.46 -14.83
CA LEU A 161 -11.09 -8.31 -13.95
C LEU A 161 -10.69 -8.74 -12.55
N VAL A 162 -9.78 -7.99 -11.96
CA VAL A 162 -9.37 -8.14 -10.57
C VAL A 162 -9.37 -6.79 -9.84
N ALA A 163 -9.65 -6.81 -8.55
CA ALA A 163 -9.51 -5.63 -7.69
C ALA A 163 -8.12 -5.64 -7.06
N VAL A 164 -7.27 -4.70 -7.49
CA VAL A 164 -5.87 -4.60 -7.04
C VAL A 164 -5.79 -4.09 -5.60
N GLN A 165 -4.88 -4.69 -4.85
CA GLN A 165 -4.60 -4.32 -3.47
C GLN A 165 -3.14 -3.85 -3.31
N THR A 166 -2.70 -3.65 -2.07
CA THR A 166 -1.31 -3.41 -1.68
C THR A 166 -0.96 -4.28 -0.45
N PRO A 167 0.35 -4.62 -0.25
CA PRO A 167 1.54 -4.01 -0.84
C PRO A 167 1.73 -4.39 -2.30
N GLN A 168 2.10 -3.42 -3.13
CA GLN A 168 2.62 -3.67 -4.46
C GLN A 168 4.14 -3.83 -4.36
N GLY A 169 4.71 -4.85 -5.00
CA GLY A 169 6.13 -5.17 -4.94
C GLY A 169 6.84 -4.86 -6.25
N PHE A 170 8.06 -4.38 -6.15
CA PHE A 170 8.81 -3.92 -7.31
C PHE A 170 10.30 -4.26 -7.22
N ASP A 171 10.90 -4.54 -8.38
CA ASP A 171 12.33 -4.39 -8.56
C ASP A 171 12.73 -2.93 -8.29
N PRO A 172 13.75 -2.65 -7.46
CA PRO A 172 14.12 -1.29 -7.08
C PRO A 172 14.49 -0.38 -8.25
N ALA A 173 15.18 -0.89 -9.27
CA ALA A 173 15.57 -0.10 -10.44
C ALA A 173 14.38 0.23 -11.32
N VAL A 174 13.43 -0.70 -11.45
CA VAL A 174 12.18 -0.50 -12.20
C VAL A 174 11.33 0.57 -11.55
N LEU A 175 11.09 0.49 -10.23
CA LEU A 175 10.28 1.48 -9.51
C LEU A 175 10.89 2.87 -9.60
N ARG A 176 12.22 3.00 -9.41
CA ARG A 176 12.92 4.28 -9.54
C ARG A 176 12.77 4.89 -10.94
N ARG A 177 12.94 4.08 -12.00
CA ARG A 177 12.71 4.53 -13.38
C ARG A 177 11.27 4.98 -13.62
N ALA A 178 10.29 4.23 -13.08
CA ALA A 178 8.88 4.53 -13.24
C ALA A 178 8.52 5.89 -12.61
N HIS A 179 8.99 6.16 -11.40
CA HIS A 179 8.80 7.45 -10.74
C HIS A 179 9.58 8.60 -11.38
N ALA A 180 10.77 8.35 -11.95
CA ALA A 180 11.54 9.34 -12.68
C ALA A 180 10.86 9.77 -14.00
N ALA A 181 10.11 8.89 -14.63
CA ALA A 181 9.35 9.20 -15.85
C ALA A 181 8.10 10.07 -15.61
N GLY A 182 7.70 10.26 -14.35
CA GLY A 182 6.58 11.11 -13.95
C GLY A 182 5.32 10.32 -13.57
N GLY A 183 4.60 10.85 -12.56
CA GLY A 183 3.48 10.17 -11.91
C GLY A 183 2.09 10.76 -12.20
N ALA A 184 1.96 11.77 -13.04
CA ALA A 184 0.70 12.49 -13.25
C ALA A 184 -0.45 11.55 -13.67
N GLY A 185 -1.55 11.59 -12.92
CA GLY A 185 -2.76 10.79 -13.18
C GLY A 185 -2.62 9.29 -12.96
N ALA A 186 -1.52 8.82 -12.35
CA ALA A 186 -1.41 7.42 -11.96
C ALA A 186 -2.21 7.16 -10.68
N THR A 187 -2.99 6.09 -10.68
CA THR A 187 -3.82 5.69 -9.53
C THR A 187 -3.04 4.84 -8.53
N ASP A 188 -2.00 4.15 -9.01
CA ASP A 188 -1.07 3.34 -8.22
C ASP A 188 0.33 3.29 -8.87
N ASP A 189 1.27 2.60 -8.23
CA ASP A 189 2.66 2.54 -8.69
C ASP A 189 2.85 1.52 -9.82
N ALA A 190 2.01 0.49 -9.85
CA ALA A 190 2.02 -0.50 -10.94
C ALA A 190 1.68 0.15 -12.28
N MET A 191 0.72 1.08 -12.32
CA MET A 191 0.38 1.85 -13.53
C MET A 191 1.58 2.63 -14.07
N LEU A 192 2.48 3.13 -13.21
CA LEU A 192 3.71 3.78 -13.67
C LEU A 192 4.64 2.81 -14.39
N CYS A 193 4.73 1.59 -13.88
CA CYS A 193 5.51 0.51 -14.51
C CYS A 193 4.90 0.10 -15.87
N GLU A 194 3.57 -0.04 -15.94
CA GLU A 194 2.83 -0.35 -17.18
C GLU A 194 3.09 0.70 -18.27
N ARG A 195 3.12 1.99 -17.92
CA ARG A 195 3.45 3.08 -18.86
C ARG A 195 4.87 2.97 -19.45
N LEU A 196 5.77 2.28 -18.77
CA LEU A 196 7.12 1.96 -19.27
C LEU A 196 7.18 0.64 -20.06
N GLY A 197 6.03 0.00 -20.30
CA GLY A 197 5.97 -1.31 -20.96
C GLY A 197 6.43 -2.47 -20.08
N VAL A 198 6.50 -2.27 -18.74
CA VAL A 198 6.85 -3.33 -17.79
C VAL A 198 5.63 -4.21 -17.53
N THR A 199 5.80 -5.51 -17.62
CA THR A 199 4.76 -6.47 -17.26
C THR A 199 4.52 -6.45 -15.75
N VAL A 200 3.28 -6.26 -15.35
CA VAL A 200 2.82 -6.36 -13.96
C VAL A 200 2.19 -7.74 -13.76
N LEU A 201 2.67 -8.50 -12.78
CA LEU A 201 2.09 -9.79 -12.40
C LEU A 201 1.10 -9.64 -11.25
N THR A 202 0.05 -10.44 -11.25
CA THR A 202 -0.88 -10.54 -10.12
C THR A 202 -0.54 -11.75 -9.26
N VAL A 203 -0.69 -11.59 -7.94
CA VAL A 203 -0.69 -12.69 -6.97
C VAL A 203 -2.00 -12.66 -6.18
N GLU A 204 -2.34 -13.78 -5.53
CA GLU A 204 -3.54 -13.86 -4.71
C GLU A 204 -3.48 -12.86 -3.54
N GLY A 205 -4.48 -11.98 -3.46
CA GLY A 205 -4.70 -11.04 -2.37
C GLY A 205 -5.46 -11.66 -1.19
N SER A 206 -6.15 -10.82 -0.42
CA SER A 206 -7.02 -11.24 0.69
C SER A 206 -8.17 -10.26 0.89
N GLU A 207 -9.35 -10.77 1.21
CA GLU A 207 -10.49 -9.94 1.64
C GLU A 207 -10.14 -9.07 2.86
N ASP A 208 -9.28 -9.56 3.77
CA ASP A 208 -8.81 -8.82 4.94
C ASP A 208 -7.96 -7.59 4.58
N ALA A 209 -7.33 -7.59 3.40
CA ALA A 209 -6.55 -6.45 2.90
C ALA A 209 -7.43 -5.37 2.24
N PHE A 210 -8.72 -5.27 2.64
CA PHE A 210 -9.61 -4.22 2.17
C PHE A 210 -9.10 -2.81 2.53
N LYS A 211 -9.52 -1.83 1.76
CA LYS A 211 -9.10 -0.43 1.96
C LYS A 211 -10.15 0.32 2.77
N VAL A 212 -9.82 0.75 3.96
CA VAL A 212 -10.68 1.65 4.76
C VAL A 212 -10.81 2.98 4.01
N THR A 213 -12.00 3.28 3.51
CA THR A 213 -12.28 4.48 2.70
C THR A 213 -13.51 5.24 3.14
N ARG A 214 -14.46 4.58 3.78
CA ARG A 214 -15.74 5.11 4.24
C ARG A 214 -15.94 4.79 5.72
N PRO A 215 -16.80 5.52 6.46
CA PRO A 215 -17.05 5.26 7.89
C PRO A 215 -17.44 3.81 8.20
N ARG A 216 -18.22 3.16 7.34
CA ARG A 216 -18.61 1.75 7.53
C ARG A 216 -17.43 0.78 7.48
N ASP A 217 -16.36 1.13 6.77
CA ASP A 217 -15.18 0.29 6.67
C ASP A 217 -14.42 0.23 8.01
N LEU A 218 -14.56 1.26 8.87
CA LEU A 218 -14.04 1.24 10.23
C LEU A 218 -14.77 0.20 11.10
N LEU A 219 -16.09 0.04 10.93
CA LEU A 219 -16.83 -0.99 11.66
C LEU A 219 -16.38 -2.39 11.26
N LEU A 220 -16.12 -2.60 9.97
CA LEU A 220 -15.56 -3.86 9.48
C LEU A 220 -14.15 -4.09 10.04
N ALA A 221 -13.34 -3.05 10.11
CA ALA A 221 -11.99 -3.09 10.68
C ALA A 221 -12.00 -3.46 12.17
N GLU A 222 -12.92 -2.89 12.97
CA GLU A 222 -13.09 -3.23 14.39
C GLU A 222 -13.55 -4.69 14.55
N ALA A 223 -14.48 -5.17 13.73
CA ALA A 223 -14.96 -6.54 13.77
C ALA A 223 -13.82 -7.53 13.45
N LEU A 224 -13.03 -7.26 12.40
CA LEU A 224 -11.88 -8.08 12.01
C LEU A 224 -10.81 -8.12 13.12
N LEU A 225 -10.53 -6.97 13.75
CA LEU A 225 -9.57 -6.90 14.86
C LEU A 225 -10.06 -7.69 16.07
N ALA A 226 -11.35 -7.65 16.38
CA ALA A 226 -11.93 -8.43 17.48
C ALA A 226 -11.81 -9.93 17.22
N ASP A 227 -12.09 -10.40 16.00
CA ASP A 227 -11.95 -11.80 15.60
C ASP A 227 -10.51 -12.30 15.74
N ARG A 228 -9.53 -11.51 15.29
CA ARG A 228 -8.09 -11.83 15.42
C ARG A 228 -7.56 -11.88 16.85
N ARG A 229 -8.27 -11.29 17.82
CA ARG A 229 -7.92 -11.37 19.24
C ARG A 229 -8.48 -12.61 19.92
N LEU A 230 -9.43 -13.29 19.29
CA LEU A 230 -10.07 -14.52 19.80
C LEU A 230 -9.41 -15.80 19.28
N THR A 231 -8.66 -15.70 18.19
CA THR A 231 -7.88 -16.81 17.57
C THR A 231 -6.42 -16.75 17.96
#